data_54b4b40a2098a2469f85053829e97cc7
#
_entry.id   54b4b40a2098a2469f85053829e97cc7
#
_cell.length_a   1.000
_cell.length_b   1.000
_cell.length_c   1.000
_cell.angle_alpha   90.00
_cell.angle_beta   90.00
_cell.angle_gamma   90.00
#
_symmetry.space_group_name_H-M   'P 1'
#
loop_
_entity.id
_entity.type
_entity.pdbx_description
1 polymer ?
#
loop_
_entity_poly.entity_id
_entity_poly.type
_entity_poly.pdbx_seq_one_letter_code
_entity_poly.pdbx_strand_id
1 'polypeptide(L)'
;MKTTGRVNGIISNIVIVKADGAVGQNEICYVYAGDTKMMAEVIKVVGDSAYVQVFDSTRGLKIGDKVEFEGHMLEVTLAPGLLSRNYDG
;
A
#
# COMPACT_ATOMS: atom_id res chain seq x y z
N MET A 1 6.88 -5.12 -12.90
CA MET A 1 5.68 -4.42 -13.34
C MET A 1 4.87 -3.97 -12.15
N LYS A 2 4.36 -2.77 -12.24
CA LYS A 2 3.54 -2.24 -11.16
C LYS A 2 2.08 -2.58 -11.36
N THR A 3 1.43 -2.95 -10.29
CA THR A 3 0.00 -3.13 -10.28
C THR A 3 -0.63 -1.80 -9.86
N THR A 4 -1.72 -1.45 -10.49
CA THR A 4 -2.46 -0.26 -10.12
C THR A 4 -3.84 -0.64 -9.63
N GLY A 5 -4.51 0.32 -9.03
CA GLY A 5 -5.85 0.10 -8.54
C GLY A 5 -6.54 1.41 -8.25
N ARG A 6 -7.74 1.31 -7.74
CA ARG A 6 -8.56 2.47 -7.41
C ARG A 6 -9.11 2.32 -6.01
N VAL A 7 -9.23 3.44 -5.34
CA VAL A 7 -9.82 3.45 -4.01
C VAL A 7 -11.29 3.08 -4.10
N ASN A 8 -11.67 2.07 -3.34
CA ASN A 8 -13.04 1.57 -3.32
C ASN A 8 -13.75 1.85 -2.01
N GLY A 9 -13.00 2.13 -0.97
CA GLY A 9 -13.57 2.46 0.32
C GLY A 9 -12.51 3.03 1.23
N ILE A 10 -12.93 3.78 2.23
CA ILE A 10 -12.03 4.39 3.20
C ILE A 10 -12.62 4.20 4.57
N ILE A 11 -11.85 3.61 5.48
CA ILE A 11 -12.26 3.41 6.86
C ILE A 11 -11.12 3.91 7.73
N SER A 12 -11.29 5.12 8.29
CA SER A 12 -10.23 5.73 9.07
C SER A 12 -8.97 5.85 8.22
N ASN A 13 -7.86 5.24 8.64
CA ASN A 13 -6.65 5.26 7.82
C ASN A 13 -6.45 3.97 7.01
N ILE A 14 -7.48 3.14 6.93
CA ILE A 14 -7.47 1.95 6.11
C ILE A 14 -8.20 2.25 4.81
N VAL A 15 -7.57 1.96 3.71
CA VAL A 15 -8.15 2.22 2.39
C VAL A 15 -8.35 0.88 1.70
N ILE A 16 -9.55 0.67 1.19
CA ILE A 16 -9.87 -0.55 0.44
C ILE A 16 -9.68 -0.22 -1.02
N VAL A 17 -8.80 -0.97 -1.67
CA VAL A 17 -8.40 -0.70 -3.04
C VAL A 17 -8.78 -1.89 -3.91
N LYS A 18 -9.42 -1.62 -5.01
CA LYS A 18 -9.65 -2.65 -6.01
C LYS A 18 -8.43 -2.68 -6.92
N ALA A 19 -7.69 -3.77 -6.86
CA ALA A 19 -6.44 -3.89 -7.60
C ALA A 19 -6.69 -4.49 -8.97
N ASP A 20 -5.89 -4.06 -9.94
CA ASP A 20 -6.00 -4.55 -11.31
C ASP A 20 -5.15 -5.78 -11.56
N GLY A 21 -4.38 -6.21 -10.59
CA GLY A 21 -3.52 -7.35 -10.75
C GLY A 21 -3.16 -7.93 -9.41
N ALA A 22 -2.13 -8.76 -9.39
CA ALA A 22 -1.71 -9.42 -8.17
C ALA A 22 -1.08 -8.44 -7.21
N VAL A 23 -1.45 -8.55 -5.95
CA VAL A 23 -0.92 -7.71 -4.88
C VAL A 23 -0.57 -8.62 -3.72
N GLY A 24 0.58 -8.41 -3.13
CA GLY A 24 1.02 -9.20 -2.00
C GLY A 24 0.82 -8.48 -0.69
N GLN A 25 0.64 -9.25 0.37
CA GLN A 25 0.58 -8.70 1.70
C GLN A 25 1.93 -8.10 2.07
N ASN A 26 1.91 -6.99 2.78
CA ASN A 26 3.10 -6.23 3.19
C ASN A 26 3.77 -5.48 2.06
N GLU A 27 3.15 -5.47 0.90
CA GLU A 27 3.67 -4.73 -0.24
C GLU A 27 3.45 -3.24 -0.02
N ILE A 28 4.39 -2.44 -0.49
CA ILE A 28 4.27 -0.99 -0.38
C ILE A 28 3.49 -0.46 -1.56
N CYS A 29 2.65 0.49 -1.30
CA CYS A 29 1.88 1.16 -2.35
C CYS A 29 1.81 2.64 -2.07
N TYR A 30 1.40 3.37 -3.08
CA TYR A 30 1.23 4.81 -2.98
C TYR A 30 -0.19 5.17 -3.40
N VAL A 31 -0.84 5.95 -2.56
CA VAL A 31 -2.20 6.39 -2.82
C VAL A 31 -2.14 7.87 -3.20
N TYR A 32 -2.78 8.19 -4.30
CA TYR A 32 -2.73 9.56 -4.83
C TYR A 32 -4.05 10.27 -4.55
N ALA A 33 -3.98 11.26 -3.66
CA ALA A 33 -5.13 12.09 -3.33
C ALA A 33 -4.89 13.46 -3.96
N GLY A 34 -5.42 13.65 -5.15
CA GLY A 34 -5.16 14.87 -5.88
C GLY A 34 -3.69 14.99 -6.18
N ASP A 35 -3.05 16.01 -5.65
CA ASP A 35 -1.63 16.24 -5.84
C ASP A 35 -0.77 15.59 -4.77
N THR A 36 -1.39 14.92 -3.82
CA THR A 36 -0.68 14.37 -2.68
C THR A 36 -0.43 12.89 -2.90
N LYS A 37 0.80 12.48 -2.70
CA LYS A 37 1.20 11.08 -2.79
C LYS A 37 1.41 10.57 -1.37
N MET A 38 0.69 9.54 -1.01
CA MET A 38 0.74 8.99 0.34
C MET A 38 1.28 7.57 0.30
N MET A 39 2.23 7.28 1.17
CA MET A 39 2.76 5.94 1.29
C MET A 39 1.83 5.09 2.14
N ALA A 40 1.65 3.85 1.72
CA ALA A 40 0.79 2.91 2.43
C ALA A 40 1.35 1.51 2.31
N GLU A 41 0.88 0.64 3.17
CA GLU A 41 1.31 -0.74 3.19
C GLU A 41 0.09 -1.65 3.09
N VAL A 42 0.18 -2.68 2.28
CA VAL A 42 -0.90 -3.66 2.15
C VAL A 42 -0.91 -4.53 3.40
N ILE A 43 -2.02 -4.49 4.12
CA ILE A 43 -2.14 -5.29 5.34
C ILE A 43 -2.95 -6.55 5.14
N LYS A 44 -3.75 -6.59 4.06
CA LYS A 44 -4.60 -7.75 3.81
C LYS A 44 -5.03 -7.74 2.37
N VAL A 45 -5.16 -8.92 1.79
CA VAL A 45 -5.64 -9.06 0.42
C VAL A 45 -6.79 -10.06 0.44
N VAL A 46 -7.91 -9.67 -0.15
CA VAL A 46 -9.08 -10.54 -0.24
C VAL A 46 -9.56 -10.48 -1.69
N GLY A 47 -9.39 -11.57 -2.42
CA GLY A 47 -9.74 -11.59 -3.83
C GLY A 47 -8.92 -10.56 -4.59
N ASP A 48 -9.60 -9.65 -5.27
CA ASP A 48 -8.91 -8.57 -5.98
C ASP A 48 -8.97 -7.25 -5.21
N SER A 49 -9.34 -7.31 -3.93
CA SER A 49 -9.35 -6.14 -3.07
C SER A 49 -8.15 -6.17 -2.15
N ALA A 50 -7.50 -5.04 -2.00
CA ALA A 50 -6.37 -4.91 -1.10
C ALA A 50 -6.73 -3.89 -0.02
N TYR A 51 -6.47 -4.26 1.22
CA TYR A 51 -6.66 -3.37 2.34
C TYR A 51 -5.30 -2.78 2.68
N VAL A 52 -5.17 -1.48 2.55
CA VAL A 52 -3.90 -0.82 2.77
C VAL A 52 -4.03 0.17 3.90
N GLN A 53 -2.98 0.25 4.69
CA GLN A 53 -2.91 1.21 5.78
C GLN A 53 -2.06 2.39 5.33
N VAL A 54 -2.66 3.56 5.34
CA VAL A 54 -1.97 4.78 4.95
C VAL A 54 -1.23 5.31 6.16
N PHE A 55 0.04 5.64 5.98
CA PHE A 55 0.87 6.11 7.08
C PHE A 55 0.58 7.57 7.42
N ASP A 56 -0.02 8.27 6.48
CA ASP A 56 -0.44 9.64 6.69
C ASP A 56 -1.94 9.73 6.89
N SER A 57 -2.44 10.95 6.92
CA SER A 57 -3.87 11.17 7.00
C SER A 57 -4.54 10.84 5.68
N THR A 58 -5.73 10.28 5.74
CA THR A 58 -6.49 10.02 4.52
C THR A 58 -7.33 11.22 4.10
N ARG A 59 -7.10 12.37 4.72
CA ARG A 59 -7.83 13.58 4.38
C ARG A 59 -7.61 13.94 2.92
N GLY A 60 -8.69 14.23 2.24
CA GLY A 60 -8.62 14.57 0.83
C GLY A 60 -8.70 13.38 -0.11
N LEU A 61 -8.63 12.18 0.42
CA LEU A 61 -8.72 10.97 -0.37
C LEU A 61 -10.17 10.69 -0.73
N LYS A 62 -10.40 10.23 -1.95
CA LYS A 62 -11.76 9.98 -2.44
C LYS A 62 -11.83 8.61 -3.10
N ILE A 63 -13.05 8.09 -3.15
CA ILE A 63 -13.32 6.88 -3.91
C ILE A 63 -12.95 7.13 -5.37
N GLY A 64 -12.22 6.19 -5.95
CA GLY A 64 -11.78 6.30 -7.34
C GLY A 64 -10.38 6.86 -7.49
N ASP A 65 -9.77 7.31 -6.41
CA ASP A 65 -8.40 7.81 -6.47
C ASP A 65 -7.45 6.67 -6.84
N LYS A 66 -6.38 7.04 -7.51
CA LYS A 66 -5.44 6.07 -8.05
C LYS A 66 -4.51 5.54 -6.96
N VAL A 67 -4.19 4.26 -7.08
CA VAL A 67 -3.23 3.62 -6.19
C VAL A 67 -2.22 2.87 -7.05
N GLU A 68 -0.95 2.96 -6.68
CA GLU A 68 0.10 2.22 -7.36
C GLU A 68 0.79 1.31 -6.35
N PHE A 69 0.87 0.03 -6.71
CA PHE A 69 1.55 -0.96 -5.89
C PHE A 69 2.96 -1.16 -6.43
N GLU A 70 3.93 -1.08 -5.56
CA GLU A 70 5.34 -1.11 -5.99
C GLU A 70 5.84 -2.51 -6.32
N GLY A 71 5.16 -3.52 -5.83
CA GLY A 71 5.57 -4.88 -6.10
C GLY A 71 6.65 -5.39 -5.17
N HIS A 72 6.88 -4.70 -4.06
CA HIS A 72 7.86 -5.15 -3.07
C HIS A 72 7.44 -4.63 -1.71
N MET A 73 7.98 -5.26 -0.68
CA MET A 73 7.72 -4.85 0.69
C MET A 73 8.57 -3.64 1.03
N LEU A 74 8.17 -2.96 2.10
CA LEU A 74 8.99 -1.87 2.61
C LEU A 74 10.36 -2.42 2.94
N GLU A 75 11.35 -1.86 2.31
CA GLU A 75 12.68 -2.37 2.44
C GLU A 75 13.52 -1.42 3.26
N VAL A 76 14.07 -1.93 4.31
CA VAL A 76 15.08 -1.21 5.03
C VAL A 76 16.40 -1.64 4.44
N THR A 77 17.17 -0.70 3.97
CA THR A 77 18.45 -1.05 3.41
C THR A 77 19.32 -1.64 4.52
N LEU A 78 19.69 -2.88 4.33
CA LEU A 78 20.42 -3.59 5.33
C LEU A 78 21.81 -3.86 4.84
N ALA A 79 22.74 -3.79 5.78
CA ALA A 79 24.06 -4.30 5.49
C ALA A 79 23.93 -5.80 5.27
N PRO A 80 24.70 -6.35 4.37
CA PRO A 80 24.66 -7.80 4.17
C PRO A 80 24.92 -8.52 5.46
N GLY A 81 24.12 -9.53 5.73
CA GLY A 81 24.25 -10.35 6.90
C GLY A 81 23.56 -9.79 8.12
N LEU A 82 22.97 -8.73 7.95
CA LEU A 82 22.29 -8.16 9.09
C LEU A 82 20.92 -8.82 9.27
N LEU A 83 20.70 -8.95 9.63
CA LEU A 83 19.58 -9.32 9.47
C LEU A 83 18.57 -9.36 9.90
N SER A 84 18.63 -9.20 9.67
CA SER A 84 17.74 -9.12 9.67
C SER A 84 16.86 -9.53 10.20
N ARG A 85 16.98 -9.60 10.45
CA ARG A 85 16.14 -9.87 10.73
C ARG A 85 15.29 -9.71 11.43
N ASN A 86 15.49 -9.23 11.65
CA ASN A 86 14.69 -8.91 12.10
C ASN A 86 14.15 -8.39 12.57
N TYR A 87 14.14 -7.92 12.45
CA TYR A 87 13.43 -7.35 12.66
C TYR A 87 12.57 -7.49 13.00
N ASP A 88 12.71 -7.54 13.09
CA ASP A 88 11.80 -7.64 13.21
C ASP A 88 11.36 -7.60 13.72
N GLY A 89 11.64 -7.56 13.81
CA GLY A 89 11.17 -7.30 14.05
C GLY A 89 11.03 -7.40 14.31
#